data_07e9fdcd087c4a2042683f883ced3485
#
_entry.id   07e9fdcd087c4a2042683f883ced3485
#
_cell.length_a   1.000
_cell.length_b   1.000
_cell.length_c   1.000
_cell.angle_alpha   90.00
_cell.angle_beta   90.00
_cell.angle_gamma   90.00
#
_symmetry.space_group_name_H-M   'P 1'
#
loop_
_entity.id
_entity.type
_entity.pdbx_description
1 polymer ?
#
loop_
_entity_poly.entity_id
_entity_poly.type
_entity_poly.pdbx_seq_one_letter_code
_entity_poly.pdbx_strand_id
1 'polypeptide(L)'
;MRKVLNVDLIVIDLSTCKRCVPTGDQLRAAVKLLTPVAEALGIELRHHETVVQTSGEAKEIALLSSPTIRLNGRDIAQDIRESLCESCGDLTDNNTSVDCREWHYRGKVYSAAPVAMLVEALMEAMLKIDEIPSVPPTPFKDLPENLIRYFDNKKPAGTTSCCS
;
A
#
# COMPACT_ATOMS: atom_id res chain seq x y z
N MET A 1 28.16 -8.86 -4.20
CA MET A 1 27.13 -8.43 -3.23
C MET A 1 25.81 -8.25 -3.96
N ARG A 2 24.76 -8.90 -3.52
CA ARG A 2 23.44 -8.73 -4.14
C ARG A 2 22.89 -7.34 -3.80
N LYS A 3 22.34 -6.67 -4.80
CA LYS A 3 21.56 -5.43 -4.59
C LYS A 3 20.18 -5.80 -4.03
N VAL A 4 19.59 -4.93 -3.24
CA VAL A 4 18.28 -5.18 -2.63
C VAL A 4 17.29 -4.12 -3.11
N LEU A 5 16.12 -4.57 -3.59
CA LEU A 5 14.96 -3.73 -3.82
C LEU A 5 13.90 -4.08 -2.78
N ASN A 6 13.64 -3.14 -1.87
CA ASN A 6 12.55 -3.27 -0.90
C ASN A 6 11.23 -2.93 -1.60
N VAL A 7 10.25 -3.82 -1.45
CA VAL A 7 8.91 -3.72 -2.04
C VAL A 7 7.92 -3.72 -0.88
N ASP A 8 7.42 -2.55 -0.52
CA ASP A 8 6.58 -2.37 0.66
C ASP A 8 5.12 -2.11 0.25
N LEU A 9 4.23 -2.96 0.73
CA LEU A 9 2.79 -2.72 0.72
C LEU A 9 2.38 -2.21 2.09
N ILE A 10 1.75 -1.03 2.14
CA ILE A 10 1.28 -0.41 3.37
C ILE A 10 -0.22 -0.16 3.24
N VAL A 11 -0.98 -0.72 4.16
CA VAL A 11 -2.45 -0.69 4.12
C VAL A 11 -3.03 -0.47 5.51
N ILE A 12 -4.29 -0.06 5.56
CA ILE A 12 -5.06 0.04 6.81
C ILE A 12 -5.88 -1.23 7.09
N ASP A 13 -6.10 -2.09 6.09
CA ASP A 13 -6.77 -3.38 6.22
C ASP A 13 -6.37 -4.34 5.09
N LEU A 14 -6.14 -5.61 5.42
CA LEU A 14 -5.88 -6.71 4.48
C LEU A 14 -6.89 -7.85 4.60
N SER A 15 -7.96 -7.68 5.37
CA SER A 15 -8.93 -8.74 5.61
C SER A 15 -10.22 -8.57 4.80
N THR A 16 -10.75 -7.36 4.72
CA THR A 16 -12.07 -7.07 4.13
C THR A 16 -12.07 -5.96 3.09
N CYS A 17 -11.05 -5.10 3.07
CA CYS A 17 -10.98 -3.98 2.14
C CYS A 17 -10.91 -4.45 0.68
N LYS A 18 -11.94 -4.10 -0.10
CA LYS A 18 -12.06 -4.47 -1.53
C LYS A 18 -11.03 -3.79 -2.45
N ARG A 19 -10.19 -2.91 -1.94
CA ARG A 19 -9.10 -2.27 -2.67
C ARG A 19 -7.73 -2.72 -2.18
N CYS A 20 -7.55 -2.81 -0.86
CA CYS A 20 -6.28 -3.23 -0.26
C CYS A 20 -6.00 -4.72 -0.51
N VAL A 21 -6.98 -5.59 -0.32
CA VAL A 21 -6.83 -7.04 -0.52
C VAL A 21 -6.46 -7.37 -1.96
N PRO A 22 -7.21 -6.94 -3.00
CA PRO A 22 -6.82 -7.20 -4.39
C PRO A 22 -5.49 -6.56 -4.78
N THR A 23 -5.18 -5.36 -4.29
CA THR A 23 -3.88 -4.72 -4.54
C THR A 23 -2.73 -5.55 -3.99
N GLY A 24 -2.90 -6.11 -2.78
CA GLY A 24 -1.92 -7.04 -2.19
C GLY A 24 -1.74 -8.31 -3.02
N ASP A 25 -2.85 -8.91 -3.49
CA ASP A 25 -2.81 -10.10 -4.35
C ASP A 25 -2.08 -9.83 -5.67
N GLN A 26 -2.37 -8.70 -6.29
CA GLN A 26 -1.71 -8.29 -7.53
C GLN A 26 -0.22 -8.01 -7.33
N LEU A 27 0.16 -7.39 -6.21
CA LEU A 27 1.56 -7.14 -5.90
C LEU A 27 2.33 -8.44 -5.66
N ARG A 28 1.76 -9.38 -4.90
CA ARG A 28 2.36 -10.71 -4.71
C ARG A 28 2.55 -11.44 -6.03
N ALA A 29 1.58 -11.37 -6.93
CA ALA A 29 1.68 -11.95 -8.28
C ALA A 29 2.81 -11.29 -9.09
N ALA A 30 2.93 -9.97 -9.08
CA ALA A 30 3.98 -9.25 -9.78
C ALA A 30 5.38 -9.57 -9.23
N VAL A 31 5.54 -9.61 -7.91
CA VAL A 31 6.81 -9.98 -7.25
C VAL A 31 7.20 -11.41 -7.61
N LYS A 32 6.27 -12.36 -7.52
CA LYS A 32 6.51 -13.76 -7.90
C LYS A 32 6.95 -13.89 -9.35
N LEU A 33 6.29 -13.17 -10.26
CA LEU A 33 6.62 -13.16 -11.69
C LEU A 33 8.02 -12.64 -11.95
N LEU A 34 8.45 -11.61 -11.24
CA LEU A 34 9.72 -10.92 -11.48
C LEU A 34 10.88 -11.44 -10.63
N THR A 35 10.66 -12.30 -9.64
CA THR A 35 11.73 -12.86 -8.80
C THR A 35 12.83 -13.51 -9.63
N PRO A 36 12.56 -14.40 -10.61
CA PRO A 36 13.63 -15.00 -11.40
C PRO A 36 14.37 -13.98 -12.28
N VAL A 37 13.69 -12.93 -12.73
CA VAL A 37 14.32 -11.82 -13.49
C VAL A 37 15.25 -11.02 -12.58
N ALA A 38 14.80 -10.67 -11.38
CA ALA A 38 15.60 -9.98 -10.38
C ALA A 38 16.86 -10.78 -10.01
N GLU A 39 16.71 -12.07 -9.77
CA GLU A 39 17.83 -12.98 -9.48
C GLU A 39 18.86 -12.99 -10.60
N ALA A 40 18.41 -13.05 -11.87
CA ALA A 40 19.30 -12.98 -13.03
C ALA A 40 20.04 -11.65 -13.13
N LEU A 41 19.48 -10.55 -12.62
CA LEU A 41 20.11 -9.24 -12.52
C LEU A 41 20.97 -9.07 -11.25
N GLY A 42 21.06 -10.06 -10.39
CA GLY A 42 21.78 -9.97 -9.11
C GLY A 42 21.04 -9.12 -8.07
N ILE A 43 19.71 -9.01 -8.18
CA ILE A 43 18.87 -8.22 -7.30
C ILE A 43 18.00 -9.16 -6.45
N GLU A 44 17.91 -8.87 -5.16
CA GLU A 44 16.98 -9.50 -4.23
C GLU A 44 15.74 -8.61 -4.07
N LEU A 45 14.56 -9.14 -4.38
CA LEU A 45 13.29 -8.47 -4.07
C LEU A 45 12.90 -8.82 -2.63
N ARG A 46 12.82 -7.82 -1.75
CA ARG A 46 12.32 -7.97 -0.38
C ARG A 46 10.92 -7.40 -0.27
N HIS A 47 9.93 -8.28 -0.25
CA HIS A 47 8.54 -7.91 -0.13
C HIS A 47 8.10 -7.88 1.34
N HIS A 48 7.56 -6.75 1.77
CA HIS A 48 7.00 -6.54 3.10
C HIS A 48 5.57 -6.03 3.00
N GLU A 49 4.72 -6.52 3.88
CA GLU A 49 3.33 -6.07 4.01
C GLU A 49 3.12 -5.53 5.43
N THR A 50 2.64 -4.31 5.53
CA THR A 50 2.39 -3.64 6.81
C THR A 50 0.94 -3.22 6.89
N VAL A 51 0.23 -3.70 7.91
CA VAL A 51 -1.12 -3.22 8.26
C VAL A 51 -0.97 -2.20 9.37
N VAL A 52 -1.31 -0.95 9.06
CA VAL A 52 -1.22 0.16 10.00
C VAL A 52 -2.43 0.15 10.92
N GLN A 53 -2.19 0.02 12.21
CA GLN A 53 -3.23 -0.13 13.22
C GLN A 53 -3.64 1.17 13.89
N THR A 54 -2.72 2.13 13.98
CA THR A 54 -2.91 3.37 14.75
C THR A 54 -2.50 4.60 13.95
N SER A 55 -3.05 5.74 14.33
CA SER A 55 -2.65 7.04 13.78
C SER A 55 -1.17 7.35 14.03
N GLY A 56 -0.62 6.91 15.15
CA GLY A 56 0.81 7.04 15.47
C GLY A 56 1.68 6.30 14.48
N GLU A 57 1.38 5.03 14.20
CA GLU A 57 2.07 4.23 13.19
C GLU A 57 1.99 4.88 11.80
N ALA A 58 0.80 5.38 11.43
CA ALA A 58 0.60 6.06 10.16
C ALA A 58 1.46 7.32 10.01
N LYS A 59 1.65 8.08 11.09
CA LYS A 59 2.56 9.24 11.13
C LYS A 59 4.02 8.83 10.96
N GLU A 60 4.46 7.83 11.71
CA GLU A 60 5.85 7.33 11.67
C GLU A 60 6.27 6.90 10.27
N ILE A 61 5.41 6.23 9.55
CA ILE A 61 5.70 5.77 8.18
C ILE A 61 5.29 6.76 7.10
N ALA A 62 4.82 7.95 7.47
CA ALA A 62 4.36 9.00 6.55
C ALA A 62 3.31 8.49 5.55
N LEU A 63 2.27 7.81 6.03
CA LEU A 63 1.19 7.28 5.19
C LEU A 63 0.30 8.41 4.67
N LEU A 64 0.17 8.53 3.35
CA LEU A 64 -0.71 9.52 2.71
C LEU A 64 -2.07 8.95 2.36
N SER A 65 -2.10 7.71 1.91
CA SER A 65 -3.31 7.04 1.43
C SER A 65 -3.14 5.53 1.54
N SER A 66 -4.25 4.79 1.51
CA SER A 66 -4.23 3.31 1.55
C SER A 66 -5.01 2.76 0.36
N PRO A 67 -4.52 1.74 -0.33
CA PRO A 67 -3.20 1.10 -0.18
C PRO A 67 -2.05 1.95 -0.74
N THR A 68 -0.86 1.83 -0.17
CA THR A 68 0.37 2.44 -0.68
C THR A 68 1.40 1.36 -1.02
N ILE A 69 2.07 1.52 -2.14
CA ILE A 69 3.19 0.65 -2.56
C ILE A 69 4.43 1.51 -2.72
N ARG A 70 5.51 1.13 -2.05
CA ARG A 70 6.80 1.83 -2.12
C ARG A 70 7.90 0.88 -2.59
N LEU A 71 8.77 1.39 -3.43
CA LEU A 71 10.00 0.73 -3.87
C LEU A 71 11.18 1.52 -3.31
N ASN A 72 11.98 0.90 -2.45
CA ASN A 72 13.05 1.57 -1.70
C ASN A 72 12.58 2.85 -0.98
N GLY A 73 11.36 2.82 -0.42
CA GLY A 73 10.76 3.94 0.31
C GLY A 73 10.06 4.99 -0.56
N ARG A 74 10.09 4.87 -1.88
CA ARG A 74 9.44 5.79 -2.82
C ARG A 74 8.12 5.22 -3.30
N ASP A 75 7.07 6.03 -3.26
CA ASP A 75 5.75 5.66 -3.80
C ASP A 75 5.84 5.42 -5.32
N ILE A 76 5.20 4.36 -5.80
CA ILE A 76 5.18 4.02 -7.23
C ILE A 76 4.33 4.98 -8.06
N ALA A 77 3.42 5.72 -7.45
CA ALA A 77 2.59 6.70 -8.11
C ALA A 77 2.72 8.06 -7.40
N GLN A 78 3.19 9.06 -8.13
CA GLN A 78 3.39 10.41 -7.60
C GLN A 78 2.08 11.18 -7.45
N ASP A 79 1.08 10.92 -8.31
CA ASP A 79 -0.24 11.52 -8.25
C ASP A 79 -1.18 10.59 -7.47
N ILE A 80 -1.43 10.94 -6.21
CA ILE A 80 -2.31 10.17 -5.32
C ILE A 80 -3.73 10.69 -5.48
N ARG A 81 -4.63 9.81 -5.94
CA ARG A 81 -6.06 10.06 -6.05
C ARG A 81 -6.83 9.07 -5.20
N GLU A 82 -7.90 9.53 -4.63
CA GLU A 82 -8.75 8.76 -3.72
C GLU A 82 -10.21 8.87 -4.13
N SER A 83 -10.98 7.82 -3.81
CA SER A 83 -12.43 7.81 -3.90
C SER A 83 -13.04 6.99 -2.78
N LEU A 84 -14.32 7.18 -2.52
CA LEU A 84 -15.05 6.51 -1.45
C LEU A 84 -14.86 4.99 -1.49
N CYS A 85 -14.50 4.43 -0.35
CA CYS A 85 -14.35 3.00 -0.14
C CYS A 85 -15.37 2.54 0.92
N GLU A 86 -16.46 1.92 0.48
CA GLU A 86 -17.50 1.43 1.39
C GLU A 86 -16.96 0.40 2.38
N SER A 87 -16.15 -0.54 1.92
CA SER A 87 -15.58 -1.58 2.79
C SER A 87 -14.66 -1.04 3.89
N CYS A 88 -13.97 0.09 3.68
CA CYS A 88 -13.23 0.75 4.74
C CYS A 88 -14.16 1.54 5.68
N GLY A 89 -15.25 2.12 5.15
CA GLY A 89 -16.29 2.72 5.95
C GLY A 89 -16.94 1.74 6.93
N ASP A 90 -17.15 0.49 6.51
CA ASP A 90 -17.70 -0.58 7.32
C ASP A 90 -16.80 -0.97 8.52
N LEU A 91 -15.53 -0.64 8.46
CA LEU A 91 -14.56 -0.85 9.56
C LEU A 91 -14.60 0.26 10.62
N THR A 92 -15.38 1.31 10.39
CA THR A 92 -15.55 2.44 11.30
C THR A 92 -16.91 2.42 12.01
N ASP A 93 -16.98 3.08 13.16
CA ASP A 93 -18.26 3.32 13.82
C ASP A 93 -19.11 4.31 13.00
N ASN A 94 -20.42 4.08 12.94
CA ASN A 94 -21.38 4.91 12.20
C ASN A 94 -21.13 5.03 10.69
N ASN A 95 -20.48 4.05 10.07
CA ASN A 95 -20.16 4.06 8.63
C ASN A 95 -19.53 5.40 8.18
N THR A 96 -18.50 5.84 8.89
CA THR A 96 -17.75 7.05 8.54
C THR A 96 -17.19 6.92 7.11
N SER A 97 -17.37 7.96 6.30
CA SER A 97 -16.82 7.99 4.94
C SER A 97 -15.30 7.89 4.97
N VAL A 98 -14.77 6.85 4.33
CA VAL A 98 -13.34 6.62 4.17
C VAL A 98 -13.03 6.53 2.68
N ASP A 99 -12.08 7.33 2.23
CA ASP A 99 -11.59 7.27 0.86
C ASP A 99 -10.37 6.34 0.80
N CYS A 100 -10.31 5.56 -0.24
CA CYS A 100 -9.16 4.70 -0.55
C CYS A 100 -8.57 5.09 -1.90
N ARG A 101 -7.30 4.74 -2.07
CA ARG A 101 -6.55 5.09 -3.24
C ARG A 101 -7.12 4.47 -4.50
N GLU A 102 -7.14 5.27 -5.58
CA GLU A 102 -7.34 4.82 -6.96
C GLU A 102 -6.00 4.76 -7.69
N TRP A 103 -5.92 3.86 -8.67
CA TRP A 103 -4.73 3.67 -9.49
C TRP A 103 -5.02 4.08 -10.93
N HIS A 104 -4.28 5.07 -11.42
CA HIS A 104 -4.41 5.57 -12.79
C HIS A 104 -3.28 4.98 -13.64
N TYR A 105 -3.67 4.20 -14.64
CA TYR A 105 -2.72 3.50 -15.48
C TYR A 105 -3.20 3.42 -16.93
N ARG A 106 -2.40 3.93 -17.85
CA ARG A 106 -2.70 3.94 -19.29
C ARG A 106 -4.08 4.50 -19.63
N GLY A 107 -4.46 5.60 -19.00
CA GLY A 107 -5.73 6.29 -19.23
C GLY A 107 -6.95 5.63 -18.60
N LYS A 108 -6.77 4.59 -17.78
CA LYS A 108 -7.84 3.92 -17.05
C LYS A 108 -7.67 4.08 -15.55
N VAL A 109 -8.79 4.03 -14.84
CA VAL A 109 -8.86 4.09 -13.38
C VAL A 109 -9.15 2.70 -12.83
N TYR A 110 -8.38 2.27 -11.85
CA TYR A 110 -8.52 0.96 -11.21
C TYR A 110 -8.69 1.14 -9.70
N SER A 111 -9.57 0.34 -9.12
CA SER A 111 -9.73 0.26 -7.66
C SER A 111 -8.64 -0.57 -6.98
N ALA A 112 -8.00 -1.46 -7.72
CA ALA A 112 -6.82 -2.21 -7.30
C ALA A 112 -5.70 -2.03 -8.32
N ALA A 113 -4.45 -1.90 -7.87
CA ALA A 113 -3.32 -1.73 -8.77
C ALA A 113 -3.19 -2.93 -9.73
N PRO A 114 -3.27 -2.73 -11.06
CA PRO A 114 -3.18 -3.83 -12.00
C PRO A 114 -1.77 -4.42 -12.07
N VAL A 115 -1.66 -5.74 -12.27
CA VAL A 115 -0.36 -6.44 -12.35
C VAL A 115 0.57 -5.78 -13.35
N ALA A 116 0.08 -5.37 -14.51
CA ALA A 116 0.90 -4.72 -15.53
C ALA A 116 1.57 -3.43 -15.03
N MET A 117 0.85 -2.60 -14.28
CA MET A 117 1.40 -1.39 -13.65
C MET A 117 2.50 -1.74 -12.64
N LEU A 118 2.27 -2.76 -11.84
CA LEU A 118 3.22 -3.21 -10.81
C LEU A 118 4.48 -3.82 -11.44
N VAL A 119 4.31 -4.62 -12.49
CA VAL A 119 5.42 -5.19 -13.26
C VAL A 119 6.28 -4.09 -13.87
N GLU A 120 5.67 -3.09 -14.51
CA GLU A 120 6.41 -1.96 -15.08
C GLU A 120 7.18 -1.19 -14.00
N ALA A 121 6.55 -0.88 -12.86
CA ALA A 121 7.19 -0.16 -11.76
C ALA A 121 8.38 -0.94 -11.17
N LEU A 122 8.21 -2.25 -10.95
CA LEU A 122 9.28 -3.11 -10.45
C LEU A 122 10.44 -3.23 -11.44
N MET A 123 10.15 -3.41 -12.73
CA MET A 123 11.18 -3.48 -13.76
C MET A 123 11.97 -2.18 -13.86
N GLU A 124 11.28 -1.04 -13.86
CA GLU A 124 11.94 0.27 -13.87
C GLU A 124 12.85 0.46 -12.65
N ALA A 125 12.36 0.09 -11.46
CA ALA A 125 13.14 0.17 -10.23
C ALA A 125 14.37 -0.75 -10.25
N MET A 126 14.24 -1.97 -10.79
CA MET A 126 15.37 -2.89 -10.93
C MET A 126 16.44 -2.34 -11.89
N LEU A 127 16.03 -1.76 -13.02
CA LEU A 127 16.95 -1.16 -13.99
C LEU A 127 17.67 0.07 -13.45
N LYS A 128 17.04 0.79 -12.54
CA LYS A 128 17.57 2.00 -11.89
C LYS A 128 18.04 1.74 -10.45
N ILE A 129 18.32 0.51 -10.07
CA ILE A 129 18.60 0.16 -8.68
C ILE A 129 19.73 0.95 -8.03
N ASP A 130 20.73 1.36 -8.82
CA ASP A 130 21.85 2.18 -8.35
C ASP A 130 21.49 3.66 -8.17
N GLU A 131 20.39 4.11 -8.78
CA GLU A 131 19.92 5.49 -8.72
C GLU A 131 18.86 5.70 -7.64
N ILE A 132 18.29 4.59 -7.09
CA ILE A 132 17.22 4.61 -6.11
C ILE A 132 17.64 3.99 -4.77
N PRO A 133 18.56 4.60 -4.01
CA PRO A 133 18.90 4.11 -2.69
C PRO A 133 17.67 4.05 -1.80
N SER A 134 17.68 3.16 -0.81
CA SER A 134 16.59 3.08 0.17
C SER A 134 16.46 4.37 0.96
N VAL A 135 15.26 4.90 1.05
CA VAL A 135 14.94 6.15 1.75
C VAL A 135 13.98 5.84 2.90
N PRO A 136 14.38 6.09 4.15
CA PRO A 136 13.47 5.95 5.28
C PRO A 136 12.36 7.02 5.20
N PRO A 137 11.16 6.73 5.72
CA PRO A 137 10.10 7.72 5.78
C PRO A 137 10.49 8.86 6.71
N THR A 138 10.07 10.09 6.37
CA THR A 138 10.12 11.23 7.29
C THR A 138 8.76 11.32 7.99
N PRO A 139 8.68 11.08 9.31
CA PRO A 139 7.43 11.09 10.03
C PRO A 139 6.62 12.37 9.83
N PHE A 140 5.30 12.23 9.72
CA PHE A 140 4.40 13.37 9.60
C PHE A 140 4.11 14.01 10.97
N LYS A 141 4.00 15.31 10.99
CA LYS A 141 3.45 16.03 12.13
C LYS A 141 1.94 15.76 12.24
N ASP A 142 1.23 15.90 11.12
CA ASP A 142 -0.22 15.71 11.02
C ASP A 142 -0.55 14.74 9.90
N LEU A 143 -1.57 13.90 10.11
CA LEU A 143 -2.06 12.98 9.08
C LEU A 143 -3.00 13.70 8.10
N PRO A 144 -3.14 13.18 6.87
CA PRO A 144 -4.24 13.55 5.99
C PRO A 144 -5.60 13.33 6.66
N GLU A 145 -6.55 14.21 6.41
CA GLU A 145 -7.87 14.22 7.04
C GLU A 145 -8.61 12.89 6.91
N ASN A 146 -8.51 12.24 5.75
CA ASN A 146 -9.13 10.95 5.50
C ASN A 146 -8.63 9.86 6.47
N LEU A 147 -7.33 9.82 6.74
CA LEU A 147 -6.74 8.87 7.70
C LEU A 147 -7.10 9.24 9.15
N ILE A 148 -7.18 10.53 9.47
CA ILE A 148 -7.67 10.98 10.78
C ILE A 148 -9.09 10.45 11.00
N ARG A 149 -10.00 10.67 10.05
CA ARG A 149 -11.37 10.16 10.13
C ARG A 149 -11.44 8.65 10.33
N TYR A 150 -10.62 7.90 9.59
CA TYR A 150 -10.58 6.45 9.73
C TYR A 150 -10.13 6.02 11.12
N PHE A 151 -8.97 6.49 11.60
CA PHE A 151 -8.41 6.03 12.87
C PHE A 151 -9.21 6.52 14.08
N ASP A 152 -9.82 7.71 14.02
CA ASP A 152 -10.64 8.23 15.10
C ASP A 152 -11.97 7.46 15.25
N ASN A 153 -12.46 6.84 14.17
CA ASN A 153 -13.74 6.11 14.15
C ASN A 153 -13.56 4.60 13.95
N LYS A 154 -12.34 4.10 13.90
CA LYS A 154 -12.04 2.67 13.70
C LYS A 154 -12.64 1.84 14.82
N LYS A 155 -13.37 0.75 14.46
CA LYS A 155 -13.86 -0.24 15.42
C LYS A 155 -12.69 -0.94 16.11
N PRO A 156 -12.77 -1.20 17.43
CA PRO A 156 -11.76 -1.95 18.12
C PRO A 156 -11.61 -3.36 17.54
N ALA A 157 -10.38 -3.85 17.41
CA ALA A 157 -10.09 -5.21 16.98
C ALA A 157 -10.66 -6.19 18.04
N GLY A 158 -11.55 -7.13 17.64
CA GLY A 158 -11.98 -8.25 18.48
C GLY A 158 -13.34 -8.16 19.14
N THR A 159 -14.28 -7.35 18.65
CA THR A 159 -15.70 -7.55 18.98
C THR A 159 -16.36 -8.46 17.94
N THR A 160 -15.99 -9.73 17.91
CA THR A 160 -16.92 -10.75 17.50
C THR A 160 -17.97 -10.80 18.61
N SER A 161 -19.09 -10.12 18.41
CA SER A 161 -20.29 -10.36 19.17
C SER A 161 -20.70 -11.81 18.91
N CYS A 162 -20.38 -12.69 19.83
CA CYS A 162 -21.08 -13.95 19.92
C CYS A 162 -22.53 -13.60 20.32
N CYS A 163 -23.40 -13.52 19.32
CA CYS A 163 -24.82 -13.63 19.54
C CYS A 163 -25.09 -15.06 19.97
N SER A 164 -25.41 -15.19 21.22
CA SER A 164 -26.14 -16.32 21.77
C SER A 164 -27.52 -16.43 21.12
#